data_d5229a062320a94a88594a1ff13e5960
#
_entry.id   d5229a062320a94a88594a1ff13e5960
#
_cell.length_a   1.000
_cell.length_b   1.000
_cell.length_c   1.000
_cell.angle_alpha   90.00
_cell.angle_beta   90.00
_cell.angle_gamma   90.00
#
_symmetry.space_group_name_H-M   'P 1'
#
loop_
_entity.id
_entity.type
_entity.pdbx_description
1 polymer ?
#
loop_
_entity_poly.entity_id
_entity_poly.type
_entity_poly.pdbx_seq_one_letter_code
_entity_poly.pdbx_strand_id
1 'polypeptide(L)'
;MPEGLNLRLLDVLGAAADALVDELDADACAISRVIGDVLILVTERVQAGSTLQSGQGYLVPDYPQTGEVLETRVPRTLTLDDPDVDAGEAAILRALGYGSLMMLPLEINESTWGLVEVYRMDRRPFTSADVARAVELCKIT
;
A
#
# COMPACT_ATOMS: atom_id res chain seq x y z
N MET A 1 8.59 -3.15 23.59
CA MET A 1 7.85 -3.00 22.33
C MET A 1 8.24 -1.70 21.69
N PRO A 2 8.62 -1.66 20.42
CA PRO A 2 8.96 -0.41 19.75
C PRO A 2 7.79 0.57 19.72
N GLU A 3 8.09 1.85 19.79
CA GLU A 3 7.07 2.89 19.71
C GLU A 3 6.31 2.82 18.38
N GLY A 4 4.99 2.99 18.43
CA GLY A 4 4.13 2.98 17.26
C GLY A 4 3.91 1.62 16.64
N LEU A 5 4.43 0.56 17.28
CA LEU A 5 4.23 -0.81 16.81
C LEU A 5 3.99 -1.73 17.99
N ASN A 6 2.75 -2.15 18.18
CA ASN A 6 2.35 -3.07 19.23
C ASN A 6 1.37 -4.11 18.66
N LEU A 7 1.11 -5.17 19.42
CA LEU A 7 0.28 -6.28 18.95
C LEU A 7 -1.14 -5.84 18.58
N ARG A 8 -1.72 -4.91 19.35
CA ARG A 8 -3.06 -4.41 19.04
C ARG A 8 -3.08 -3.64 17.72
N LEU A 9 -2.08 -2.80 17.49
CA LEU A 9 -1.97 -2.08 16.22
C LEU A 9 -1.80 -3.05 15.06
N LEU A 10 -0.97 -4.08 15.19
CA LEU A 10 -0.81 -5.09 14.16
C LEU A 10 -2.12 -5.81 13.85
N ASP A 11 -2.94 -6.11 14.87
CA ASP A 11 -4.25 -6.72 14.66
C ASP A 11 -5.18 -5.78 13.88
N VAL A 12 -5.17 -4.49 14.21
CA VAL A 12 -5.98 -3.49 13.50
C VAL A 12 -5.53 -3.36 12.05
N LEU A 13 -4.22 -3.30 11.82
CA LEU A 13 -3.67 -3.21 10.45
C LEU A 13 -3.97 -4.47 9.65
N GLY A 14 -3.87 -5.64 10.26
CA GLY A 14 -4.22 -6.91 9.62
C GLY A 14 -5.69 -6.95 9.21
N ALA A 15 -6.59 -6.50 10.09
CA ALA A 15 -8.02 -6.42 9.78
C ALA A 15 -8.30 -5.44 8.63
N ALA A 16 -7.59 -4.31 8.59
CA ALA A 16 -7.71 -3.35 7.50
C ALA A 16 -7.24 -3.96 6.17
N ALA A 17 -6.12 -4.66 6.18
CA ALA A 17 -5.62 -5.33 4.98
C ALA A 17 -6.61 -6.37 4.46
N ASP A 18 -7.20 -7.17 5.36
CA ASP A 18 -8.21 -8.16 4.99
C ASP A 18 -9.43 -7.49 4.35
N ALA A 19 -9.93 -6.42 4.96
CA ALA A 19 -11.09 -5.70 4.45
C ALA A 19 -10.81 -5.08 3.07
N LEU A 20 -9.62 -4.51 2.88
CA LEU A 20 -9.23 -3.92 1.60
C LEU A 20 -9.22 -4.97 0.48
N VAL A 21 -8.64 -6.13 0.75
CA VAL A 21 -8.60 -7.21 -0.25
C VAL A 21 -10.03 -7.69 -0.56
N ASP A 22 -10.83 -7.95 0.47
CA ASP A 22 -12.16 -8.53 0.29
C ASP A 22 -13.14 -7.53 -0.35
N GLU A 23 -13.14 -6.27 0.08
CA GLU A 23 -14.14 -5.29 -0.38
C GLU A 23 -13.78 -4.64 -1.72
N LEU A 24 -12.50 -4.58 -2.07
CA LEU A 24 -12.06 -3.95 -3.33
C LEU A 24 -11.81 -4.97 -4.44
N ASP A 25 -12.12 -6.23 -4.20
CA ASP A 25 -11.83 -7.31 -5.17
C ASP A 25 -10.36 -7.26 -5.59
N ALA A 26 -9.49 -7.21 -4.61
CA ALA A 26 -8.05 -7.14 -4.81
C ALA A 26 -7.39 -8.49 -4.52
N ASP A 27 -6.16 -8.64 -4.98
CA ASP A 27 -5.40 -9.87 -4.83
C ASP A 27 -4.40 -9.80 -3.68
N ALA A 28 -3.99 -8.61 -3.27
CA ALA A 28 -3.06 -8.43 -2.17
C ALA A 28 -3.13 -7.02 -1.59
N CYS A 29 -2.69 -6.90 -0.35
CA CYS A 29 -2.52 -5.62 0.34
C CYS A 29 -1.26 -5.68 1.19
N ALA A 30 -0.49 -4.60 1.16
CA ALA A 30 0.69 -4.43 1.99
C ALA A 30 0.57 -3.15 2.79
N ILE A 31 0.95 -3.19 4.06
CA ILE A 31 1.02 -2.01 4.91
C ILE A 31 2.44 -1.89 5.43
N SER A 32 3.07 -0.75 5.12
CA SER A 32 4.45 -0.47 5.48
C SER A 32 4.53 0.72 6.42
N ARG A 33 5.43 0.65 7.39
CA ARG A 33 5.77 1.79 8.22
C ARG A 33 6.79 2.66 7.51
N VAL A 34 6.58 3.99 7.54
CA VAL A 34 7.56 4.93 7.03
C VAL A 34 8.43 5.45 8.18
N ILE A 35 9.75 5.38 8.00
CA ILE A 35 10.73 5.91 8.94
C ILE A 35 11.77 6.67 8.12
N GLY A 36 11.69 8.01 8.13
CA GLY A 36 12.53 8.82 7.26
C GLY A 36 12.28 8.48 5.79
N ASP A 37 13.31 8.06 5.09
CA ASP A 37 13.24 7.68 3.66
C ASP A 37 13.06 6.18 3.44
N VAL A 38 12.74 5.42 4.49
CA VAL A 38 12.62 3.96 4.41
C VAL A 38 11.20 3.54 4.68
N LEU A 39 10.69 2.62 3.85
CA LEU A 39 9.45 1.90 4.09
C LEU A 39 9.80 0.48 4.53
N ILE A 40 9.22 0.04 5.63
CA ILE A 40 9.39 -1.33 6.11
C ILE A 40 8.03 -2.01 6.12
N LEU A 41 7.89 -3.08 5.34
CA LEU A 41 6.65 -3.84 5.27
C LEU A 41 6.38 -4.52 6.63
N VAL A 42 5.26 -4.19 7.26
CA VAL A 42 4.93 -4.70 8.60
C VAL A 42 3.78 -5.70 8.59
N THR A 43 2.87 -5.62 7.62
CA THR A 43 1.81 -6.62 7.48
C THR A 43 1.39 -6.74 6.02
N GLU A 44 0.92 -7.93 5.64
CA GLU A 44 0.43 -8.17 4.30
C GLU A 44 -0.70 -9.18 4.30
N ARG A 45 -1.59 -9.06 3.32
CA ARG A 45 -2.56 -10.08 2.98
C ARG A 45 -2.37 -10.41 1.51
N VAL A 46 -2.03 -11.66 1.20
CA VAL A 46 -1.89 -12.11 -0.18
C VAL A 46 -2.91 -13.22 -0.44
N GLN A 47 -3.88 -12.95 -1.31
CA GLN A 47 -4.89 -13.91 -1.72
C GLN A 47 -4.46 -14.63 -3.01
N ALA A 48 -3.85 -13.87 -3.93
CA ALA A 48 -3.29 -14.41 -5.16
C ALA A 48 -2.07 -13.59 -5.56
N GLY A 49 -1.07 -14.26 -6.10
CA GLY A 49 0.18 -13.64 -6.52
C GLY A 49 1.34 -13.96 -5.59
N SER A 50 2.38 -13.16 -5.66
CA SER A 50 3.61 -13.37 -4.89
C SER A 50 3.52 -12.76 -3.50
N THR A 51 4.19 -13.41 -2.54
CA THR A 51 4.41 -12.85 -1.21
C THR A 51 5.20 -11.56 -1.32
N LEU A 52 4.82 -10.54 -0.53
CA LEU A 52 5.46 -9.23 -0.55
C LEU A 52 6.65 -9.14 0.41
N GLN A 53 6.90 -10.18 1.17
CA GLN A 53 8.06 -10.35 2.09
C GLN A 53 8.08 -9.34 3.23
N SER A 54 7.25 -9.57 4.24
CA SER A 54 7.19 -8.75 5.46
C SER A 54 8.58 -8.57 6.08
N GLY A 55 8.87 -7.35 6.53
CA GLY A 55 10.16 -6.99 7.11
C GLY A 55 11.17 -6.46 6.10
N GLN A 56 10.89 -6.57 4.79
CA GLN A 56 11.77 -6.02 3.77
C GLN A 56 11.66 -4.50 3.75
N GLY A 57 12.79 -3.82 3.58
CA GLY A 57 12.86 -2.37 3.48
C GLY A 57 12.95 -1.90 2.04
N TYR A 58 12.35 -0.74 1.77
CA TYR A 58 12.42 -0.06 0.48
C TYR A 58 12.82 1.38 0.70
N LEU A 59 13.64 1.91 -0.21
CA LEU A 59 14.04 3.33 -0.16
C LEU A 59 13.04 4.15 -0.96
N VAL A 60 12.36 5.09 -0.30
CA VAL A 60 11.35 5.95 -0.93
C VAL A 60 11.90 6.69 -2.15
N PRO A 61 13.14 7.24 -2.14
CA PRO A 61 13.67 7.92 -3.33
C PRO A 61 13.75 7.06 -4.59
N ASP A 62 13.76 5.74 -4.46
CA ASP A 62 13.75 4.83 -5.62
C ASP A 62 12.36 4.73 -6.25
N TYR A 63 11.33 5.25 -5.61
CA TYR A 63 9.94 5.16 -6.05
C TYR A 63 9.27 6.53 -5.99
N PRO A 64 9.49 7.40 -7.00
CA PRO A 64 9.00 8.79 -6.97
C PRO A 64 7.51 8.92 -6.74
N GLN A 65 6.68 8.03 -7.30
CA GLN A 65 5.22 8.09 -7.13
C GLN A 65 4.82 7.73 -5.71
N THR A 66 5.51 6.79 -5.07
CA THR A 66 5.33 6.48 -3.66
C THR A 66 5.68 7.68 -2.79
N GLY A 67 6.80 8.33 -3.06
CA GLY A 67 7.22 9.54 -2.34
C GLY A 67 6.19 10.66 -2.45
N GLU A 68 5.60 10.83 -3.63
CA GLU A 68 4.55 11.81 -3.85
C GLU A 68 3.32 11.55 -2.97
N VAL A 69 2.88 10.30 -2.88
CA VAL A 69 1.74 9.94 -2.01
C VAL A 69 2.03 10.28 -0.55
N LEU A 70 3.22 9.96 -0.08
CA LEU A 70 3.60 10.23 1.31
C LEU A 70 3.69 11.73 1.60
N GLU A 71 4.21 12.50 0.65
CA GLU A 71 4.37 13.95 0.80
C GLU A 71 3.05 14.70 0.71
N THR A 72 2.25 14.39 -0.32
CA THR A 72 1.00 15.11 -0.59
C THR A 72 -0.17 14.59 0.25
N ARG A 73 -0.07 13.37 0.77
CA ARG A 73 -1.15 12.67 1.46
C ARG A 73 -2.37 12.46 0.58
N VAL A 74 -2.17 12.34 -0.72
CA VAL A 74 -3.22 12.11 -1.71
C VAL A 74 -3.07 10.69 -2.25
N PRO A 75 -4.12 9.86 -2.21
CA PRO A 75 -4.08 8.52 -2.81
C PRO A 75 -3.78 8.58 -4.30
N ARG A 76 -3.11 7.54 -4.80
CA ARG A 76 -2.79 7.42 -6.22
C ARG A 76 -3.08 6.00 -6.70
N THR A 77 -3.67 5.90 -7.88
CA THR A 77 -3.88 4.63 -8.56
C THR A 77 -3.04 4.60 -9.83
N LEU A 78 -2.52 3.43 -10.16
CA LEU A 78 -1.77 3.24 -11.42
C LEU A 78 -1.88 1.81 -11.91
N THR A 79 -1.63 1.63 -13.20
CA THR A 79 -1.55 0.31 -13.82
C THR A 79 -0.28 0.25 -14.67
N LEU A 80 0.11 -0.97 -15.07
CA LEU A 80 1.23 -1.13 -16.00
C LEU A 80 0.96 -0.53 -17.38
N ASP A 81 -0.31 -0.23 -17.69
CA ASP A 81 -0.70 0.40 -18.97
C ASP A 81 -0.58 1.93 -18.93
N ASP A 82 -0.40 2.54 -17.76
CA ASP A 82 -0.29 3.98 -17.64
C ASP A 82 1.04 4.46 -18.24
N PRO A 83 1.02 5.46 -19.13
CA PRO A 83 2.24 5.93 -19.77
C PRO A 83 3.19 6.65 -18.80
N ASP A 84 2.69 7.14 -17.68
CA ASP A 84 3.45 7.91 -16.70
C ASP A 84 3.84 7.10 -15.44
N VAL A 85 3.62 5.76 -15.44
CA VAL A 85 4.07 4.94 -14.31
C VAL A 85 5.60 4.99 -14.23
N ASP A 86 6.14 5.25 -13.03
CA ASP A 86 7.58 5.33 -12.90
C ASP A 86 8.26 3.96 -13.07
N ALA A 87 9.52 3.98 -13.47
CA ALA A 87 10.26 2.75 -13.77
C ALA A 87 10.42 1.84 -12.56
N GLY A 88 10.59 2.42 -11.37
CA GLY A 88 10.72 1.66 -10.12
C GLY A 88 9.44 0.91 -9.78
N GLU A 89 8.30 1.60 -9.83
CA GLU A 89 7.00 0.98 -9.57
C GLU A 89 6.67 -0.09 -10.62
N ALA A 90 6.90 0.19 -11.90
CA ALA A 90 6.64 -0.77 -12.96
C ALA A 90 7.49 -2.03 -12.78
N ALA A 91 8.76 -1.88 -12.44
CA ALA A 91 9.66 -3.01 -12.22
C ALA A 91 9.19 -3.90 -11.08
N ILE A 92 8.79 -3.30 -9.95
CA ILE A 92 8.35 -4.09 -8.80
C ILE A 92 7.01 -4.77 -9.07
N LEU A 93 6.08 -4.11 -9.75
CA LEU A 93 4.81 -4.71 -10.13
C LEU A 93 5.02 -5.93 -11.04
N ARG A 94 5.89 -5.81 -12.04
CA ARG A 94 6.21 -6.94 -12.92
C ARG A 94 6.87 -8.08 -12.17
N ALA A 95 7.81 -7.76 -11.27
CA ALA A 95 8.50 -8.78 -10.49
C ALA A 95 7.55 -9.55 -9.56
N LEU A 96 6.54 -8.89 -9.00
CA LEU A 96 5.55 -9.49 -8.10
C LEU A 96 4.38 -10.12 -8.85
N GLY A 97 4.22 -9.85 -10.13
CA GLY A 97 3.14 -10.39 -10.94
C GLY A 97 1.82 -9.61 -10.84
N TYR A 98 1.87 -8.34 -10.45
CA TYR A 98 0.68 -7.48 -10.34
C TYR A 98 0.63 -6.49 -11.49
N GLY A 99 -0.59 -6.13 -11.90
CA GLY A 99 -0.84 -5.20 -12.99
C GLY A 99 -1.43 -3.86 -12.58
N SER A 100 -2.04 -3.79 -11.39
CA SER A 100 -2.69 -2.57 -10.88
C SER A 100 -2.33 -2.35 -9.43
N LEU A 101 -2.22 -1.08 -9.05
CA LEU A 101 -1.83 -0.67 -7.70
C LEU A 101 -2.63 0.55 -7.27
N MET A 102 -3.06 0.54 -6.02
CA MET A 102 -3.53 1.74 -5.33
C MET A 102 -2.62 1.98 -4.14
N MET A 103 -2.13 3.20 -4.02
CA MET A 103 -1.34 3.66 -2.87
C MET A 103 -2.09 4.72 -2.12
N LEU A 104 -2.11 4.63 -0.80
CA LEU A 104 -2.64 5.70 0.03
C LEU A 104 -1.84 5.81 1.33
N PRO A 105 -1.73 7.04 1.89
CA PRO A 105 -1.04 7.20 3.14
C PRO A 105 -1.88 6.61 4.27
N LEU A 106 -1.22 5.95 5.21
CA LEU A 106 -1.87 5.51 6.44
C LEU A 106 -1.61 6.56 7.51
N GLU A 107 -2.68 7.22 7.94
CA GLU A 107 -2.59 8.24 8.97
C GLU A 107 -3.11 7.69 10.30
N ILE A 108 -2.33 7.88 11.34
CA ILE A 108 -2.71 7.54 12.71
C ILE A 108 -2.55 8.80 13.55
N ASN A 109 -3.63 9.22 14.19
CA ASN A 109 -3.65 10.46 14.98
C ASN A 109 -3.12 11.67 14.19
N GLU A 110 -3.60 11.80 12.94
CA GLU A 110 -3.29 12.93 12.03
C GLU A 110 -1.83 13.00 11.58
N SER A 111 -1.04 11.97 11.85
CA SER A 111 0.35 11.86 11.37
C SER A 111 0.46 10.74 10.35
N THR A 112 1.31 10.92 9.35
CA THR A 112 1.60 9.86 8.37
C THR A 112 2.45 8.80 9.06
N TRP A 113 1.83 7.66 9.32
CA TRP A 113 2.50 6.52 9.93
C TRP A 113 3.17 5.62 8.90
N GLY A 114 2.52 5.48 7.76
CA GLY A 114 3.02 4.58 6.74
C GLY A 114 2.25 4.67 5.42
N LEU A 115 2.40 3.62 4.64
CA LEU A 115 1.81 3.49 3.31
C LEU A 115 0.97 2.22 3.23
N VAL A 116 -0.20 2.34 2.61
CA VAL A 116 -1.05 1.21 2.26
C VAL A 116 -0.97 1.02 0.74
N GLU A 117 -0.71 -0.22 0.32
CA GLU A 117 -0.66 -0.59 -1.09
C GLU A 117 -1.62 -1.73 -1.34
N VAL A 118 -2.50 -1.57 -2.33
CA VAL A 118 -3.50 -2.58 -2.71
C VAL A 118 -3.23 -2.97 -4.15
N TYR A 119 -3.18 -4.27 -4.42
CA TYR A 119 -2.74 -4.81 -5.72
C TYR A 119 -3.80 -5.69 -6.36
N ARG A 120 -3.88 -5.64 -7.70
CA ARG A 120 -4.58 -6.63 -8.54
C ARG A 120 -3.60 -7.26 -9.50
N MET A 121 -3.76 -8.55 -9.74
CA MET A 121 -2.94 -9.26 -10.74
C MET A 121 -3.25 -8.80 -12.16
N ASP A 122 -4.51 -8.49 -12.45
CA ASP A 122 -4.90 -7.92 -13.74
C ASP A 122 -4.60 -6.42 -13.81
N ARG A 123 -4.87 -5.80 -14.96
CA ARG A 123 -4.63 -4.38 -15.18
C ARG A 123 -5.90 -3.54 -15.07
N ARG A 124 -6.90 -4.07 -14.39
CA ARG A 124 -8.16 -3.34 -14.16
C ARG A 124 -7.89 -2.20 -13.18
N PRO A 125 -8.10 -0.95 -13.56
CA PRO A 125 -7.82 0.19 -12.69
C PRO A 125 -8.70 0.18 -11.45
N PHE A 126 -8.15 0.67 -10.35
CA PHE A 126 -8.96 1.01 -9.18
C PHE A 126 -9.72 2.30 -9.50
N THR A 127 -11.01 2.32 -9.19
CA THR A 127 -11.89 3.46 -9.47
C THR A 127 -11.85 4.49 -8.36
N SER A 128 -12.41 5.67 -8.59
CA SER A 128 -12.56 6.67 -7.54
C SER A 128 -13.44 6.17 -6.39
N ALA A 129 -14.41 5.31 -6.67
CA ALA A 129 -15.22 4.67 -5.63
C ALA A 129 -14.38 3.70 -4.78
N ASP A 130 -13.47 2.96 -5.42
CA ASP A 130 -12.52 2.08 -4.71
C ASP A 130 -11.62 2.90 -3.78
N VAL A 131 -11.11 4.03 -4.27
CA VAL A 131 -10.25 4.92 -3.47
C VAL A 131 -11.02 5.46 -2.27
N ALA A 132 -12.25 5.93 -2.45
CA ALA A 132 -13.07 6.45 -1.37
C ALA A 132 -13.32 5.38 -0.30
N ARG A 133 -13.59 4.14 -0.72
CA ARG A 133 -13.78 3.04 0.23
C ARG A 133 -12.50 2.70 0.97
N ALA A 134 -11.37 2.69 0.26
CA ALA A 134 -10.07 2.43 0.87
C ALA A 134 -9.73 3.47 1.93
N VAL A 135 -9.95 4.75 1.64
CA VAL A 135 -9.72 5.83 2.60
C VAL A 135 -10.55 5.61 3.86
N GLU A 136 -11.82 5.22 3.69
CA GLU A 136 -12.71 4.94 4.82
C GLU A 136 -12.20 3.78 5.68
N LEU A 137 -11.75 2.69 5.04
CA LEU A 137 -11.22 1.50 5.72
C LEU A 137 -9.89 1.77 6.43
N CYS A 138 -9.15 2.78 6.02
CA CYS A 138 -7.84 3.11 6.59
C CYS A 138 -7.88 4.20 7.65
N LYS A 139 -9.06 4.59 8.11
CA LYS A 139 -9.19 5.55 9.22
C LYS A 139 -8.93 4.85 10.54
N ILE A 140 -7.77 5.16 11.13
CA ILE A 140 -7.32 4.56 12.39
C ILE A 140 -7.05 5.67 13.40
N THR A 141 -7.58 5.53 14.59
CA THR A 141 -7.40 6.48 15.69
C THR A 141 -6.87 5.79 16.94
#